data_3eee6a8ed56d2f57cea740243e4c52e3
#
_entry.id   3eee6a8ed56d2f57cea740243e4c52e3
#
_cell.length_a   1.000
_cell.length_b   1.000
_cell.length_c   1.000
_cell.angle_alpha   90.00
_cell.angle_beta   90.00
_cell.angle_gamma   90.00
#
_symmetry.space_group_name_H-M   'P 1'
#
loop_
_entity.id
_entity.type
_entity.pdbx_description
1 polymer ?
#
loop_
_entity_poly.entity_id
_entity_poly.type
_entity_poly.pdbx_seq_one_letter_code
_entity_poly.pdbx_strand_id
1 'polypeptide(L)'
;KGPFPIPANVPIEGWPVHYMHKDGRMTHTLNDIQRDCFNMGGDRHALVVDPVNRMLYEFFAIKKTDAGWTAGQASRFDLKTNKLRPADWTSADAAGLPIFPAVVRYDELKRGIVEHAMRVTVRRTRRAYVSPARHFASQLTDKNLPRMGERIRLKKKVDITGFSLEVQAILKGLKKYGMFVADNGIEWAISVAPDERIPVLHEE
;
A
#
# COMPACT_ATOMS: atom_id res chain seq x y z
N LYS A 1 12.64 18.84 7.06
CA LYS A 1 11.51 19.63 7.58
C LYS A 1 11.16 20.68 6.54
N GLY A 2 10.00 20.59 5.93
CA GLY A 2 9.48 21.54 4.98
C GLY A 2 7.97 21.32 4.88
N PRO A 3 7.20 22.28 4.41
CA PRO A 3 5.78 22.07 4.21
C PRO A 3 5.58 20.95 3.18
N PHE A 4 4.85 19.91 3.59
CA PHE A 4 4.37 18.91 2.66
C PHE A 4 3.05 19.39 2.07
N PRO A 5 2.82 19.27 0.74
CA PRO A 5 1.59 19.72 0.10
C PRO A 5 0.46 18.72 0.34
N ILE A 6 -0.08 18.67 1.55
CA ILE A 6 -1.15 17.76 1.92
C ILE A 6 -2.50 18.44 1.69
N PRO A 7 -3.35 17.94 0.77
CA PRO A 7 -4.70 18.44 0.59
C PRO A 7 -5.53 18.33 1.88
N ALA A 8 -6.44 19.27 2.09
CA ALA A 8 -7.29 19.29 3.28
C ALA A 8 -8.21 18.04 3.38
N ASN A 9 -8.52 17.42 2.25
CA ASN A 9 -9.38 16.26 2.09
C ASN A 9 -8.62 15.01 1.62
N VAL A 10 -7.32 14.91 1.94
CA VAL A 10 -6.54 13.73 1.57
C VAL A 10 -7.19 12.45 2.15
N PRO A 11 -7.39 11.41 1.36
CA PRO A 11 -7.82 10.12 1.87
C PRO A 11 -6.77 9.52 2.80
N ILE A 12 -7.21 8.98 3.93
CA ILE A 12 -6.34 8.33 4.92
C ILE A 12 -6.78 6.87 5.05
N GLU A 13 -5.84 5.95 4.92
CA GLU A 13 -6.07 4.56 5.25
C GLU A 13 -6.36 4.40 6.74
N GLY A 14 -7.20 3.46 7.08
CA GLY A 14 -7.50 3.18 8.47
C GLY A 14 -8.98 2.90 8.67
N TRP A 15 -9.45 1.87 8.00
CA TRP A 15 -10.82 1.41 8.05
C TRP A 15 -11.00 0.42 9.20
N PRO A 16 -11.30 0.86 10.42
CA PRO A 16 -11.66 -0.10 11.43
C PRO A 16 -12.93 -0.83 10.99
N VAL A 17 -12.97 -2.13 11.22
CA VAL A 17 -14.05 -3.01 10.78
C VAL A 17 -15.44 -2.51 11.22
N HIS A 18 -15.53 -1.79 12.34
CA HIS A 18 -16.77 -1.22 12.82
C HIS A 18 -17.33 -0.06 11.99
N TYR A 19 -16.54 0.50 11.06
CA TYR A 19 -17.04 1.48 10.08
C TYR A 19 -17.66 0.83 8.85
N MET A 20 -17.67 -0.47 8.77
CA MET A 20 -18.28 -1.21 7.68
C MET A 20 -19.58 -1.86 8.09
N HIS A 21 -20.59 -1.84 7.23
CA HIS A 21 -21.75 -2.69 7.37
C HIS A 21 -21.36 -4.16 7.16
N LYS A 22 -22.22 -5.09 7.62
CA LYS A 22 -22.03 -6.54 7.43
C LYS A 22 -21.92 -6.95 5.95
N ASP A 23 -22.49 -6.16 5.06
CA ASP A 23 -22.44 -6.33 3.61
C ASP A 23 -21.21 -5.65 2.95
N GLY A 24 -20.26 -5.20 3.74
CA GLY A 24 -19.03 -4.58 3.28
C GLY A 24 -19.15 -3.10 2.91
N ARG A 25 -20.35 -2.49 2.98
CA ARG A 25 -20.50 -1.06 2.72
C ARG A 25 -19.92 -0.22 3.85
N MET A 26 -19.31 0.89 3.50
CA MET A 26 -18.78 1.83 4.48
C MET A 26 -19.92 2.54 5.22
N THR A 27 -19.82 2.61 6.55
CA THR A 27 -20.77 3.36 7.39
C THR A 27 -20.45 4.84 7.45
N HIS A 28 -19.23 5.21 7.06
CA HIS A 28 -18.73 6.58 7.10
C HIS A 28 -18.10 6.96 5.77
N THR A 29 -18.17 8.23 5.41
CA THR A 29 -17.48 8.75 4.22
C THR A 29 -15.97 8.85 4.48
N LEU A 30 -15.19 8.97 3.39
CA LEU A 30 -13.76 9.28 3.50
C LEU A 30 -13.51 10.55 4.32
N ASN A 31 -14.38 11.57 4.19
CA ASN A 31 -14.30 12.77 4.99
C ASN A 31 -14.51 12.54 6.48
N ASP A 32 -15.43 11.66 6.84
CA ASP A 32 -15.70 11.33 8.24
C ASP A 32 -14.49 10.65 8.87
N ILE A 33 -13.86 9.74 8.12
CA ILE A 33 -12.67 9.03 8.59
C ILE A 33 -11.48 9.98 8.74
N GLN A 34 -11.31 10.93 7.85
CA GLN A 34 -10.28 11.97 7.99
C GLN A 34 -10.51 12.89 9.19
N ARG A 35 -11.77 13.16 9.51
CA ARG A 35 -12.15 13.93 10.71
C ARG A 35 -12.09 13.06 11.95
N ASP A 36 -12.33 11.80 11.76
CA ASP A 36 -12.22 10.84 12.83
C ASP A 36 -10.76 10.62 13.18
N CYS A 37 -10.31 11.50 13.99
CA CYS A 37 -9.03 11.37 14.65
C CYS A 37 -9.09 10.41 15.83
N PHE A 38 -10.02 9.45 15.85
CA PHE A 38 -10.12 8.46 16.93
C PHE A 38 -8.86 7.61 17.04
N ASN A 39 -7.91 7.82 16.15
CA ASN A 39 -6.65 7.08 16.16
C ASN A 39 -6.85 5.56 16.16
N MET A 40 -8.02 5.16 15.75
CA MET A 40 -8.49 3.81 15.82
C MET A 40 -8.45 3.22 14.41
N GLY A 41 -7.47 2.47 14.14
CA GLY A 41 -7.48 1.60 13.00
C GLY A 41 -6.46 1.92 11.95
N GLY A 42 -5.74 0.88 11.61
CA GLY A 42 -4.78 0.81 10.55
C GLY A 42 -3.55 1.68 10.75
N ASP A 43 -2.70 1.62 9.79
CA ASP A 43 -1.44 2.34 9.77
C ASP A 43 -1.60 3.81 9.38
N ARG A 44 -2.82 4.22 9.00
CA ARG A 44 -3.17 5.60 8.65
C ARG A 44 -2.23 6.17 7.59
N HIS A 45 -2.07 5.44 6.50
CA HIS A 45 -1.32 5.92 5.35
C HIS A 45 -2.09 7.02 4.61
N ALA A 46 -1.35 7.98 4.09
CA ALA A 46 -1.84 8.91 3.08
C ALA A 46 -0.79 9.06 1.97
N LEU A 47 -1.25 9.08 0.73
CA LEU A 47 -0.42 9.17 -0.45
C LEU A 47 -0.82 10.42 -1.24
N VAL A 48 0.14 11.30 -1.50
CA VAL A 48 -0.07 12.56 -2.23
C VAL A 48 0.87 12.62 -3.42
N VAL A 49 0.31 12.73 -4.59
CA VAL A 49 1.08 12.93 -5.83
C VAL A 49 1.00 14.39 -6.23
N ASP A 50 2.16 15.01 -6.42
CA ASP A 50 2.32 16.32 -7.04
C ASP A 50 2.76 16.13 -8.49
N PRO A 51 1.84 16.21 -9.46
CA PRO A 51 2.17 15.96 -10.86
C PRO A 51 2.99 17.10 -11.48
N VAL A 52 2.89 18.31 -10.94
CA VAL A 52 3.62 19.48 -11.44
C VAL A 52 5.10 19.35 -11.15
N ASN A 53 5.44 19.08 -9.89
CA ASN A 53 6.83 18.90 -9.47
C ASN A 53 7.33 17.47 -9.69
N ARG A 54 6.44 16.54 -10.05
CA ARG A 54 6.69 15.10 -10.19
C ARG A 54 7.25 14.51 -8.90
N MET A 55 6.55 14.77 -7.80
CA MET A 55 6.90 14.28 -6.47
C MET A 55 5.79 13.41 -5.91
N LEU A 56 6.17 12.38 -5.19
CA LEU A 56 5.29 11.57 -4.37
C LEU A 56 5.63 11.80 -2.91
N TYR A 57 4.62 12.03 -2.11
CA TYR A 57 4.72 12.14 -0.66
C TYR A 57 3.88 11.06 -0.02
N GLU A 58 4.45 10.31 0.89
CA GLU A 58 3.79 9.21 1.57
C GLU A 58 3.99 9.32 3.08
N PHE A 59 2.92 9.05 3.81
CA PHE A 59 2.85 9.24 5.24
C PHE A 59 2.35 7.97 5.92
N PHE A 60 2.91 7.71 7.10
CA PHE A 60 2.45 6.69 8.04
C PHE A 60 2.03 7.37 9.35
N ALA A 61 0.96 6.87 9.98
CA ALA A 61 0.37 7.42 11.19
C ALA A 61 0.06 8.92 11.06
N ILE A 62 -0.49 9.35 9.90
CA ILE A 62 -0.85 10.73 9.68
C ILE A 62 -2.09 11.11 10.48
N LYS A 63 -2.07 12.31 11.05
CA LYS A 63 -3.18 12.88 11.84
C LYS A 63 -3.35 14.34 11.51
N LYS A 64 -4.60 14.77 11.45
CA LYS A 64 -4.95 16.17 11.39
C LYS A 64 -5.12 16.72 12.82
N THR A 65 -4.51 17.85 13.12
CA THR A 65 -4.59 18.55 14.38
C THR A 65 -4.96 20.02 14.14
N ASP A 66 -5.29 20.76 15.18
CA ASP A 66 -5.57 22.21 15.08
C ASP A 66 -4.34 22.99 14.55
N ALA A 67 -3.15 22.51 14.85
CA ALA A 67 -1.88 23.08 14.38
C ALA A 67 -1.48 22.61 12.96
N GLY A 68 -2.28 21.76 12.30
CA GLY A 68 -2.00 21.21 10.99
C GLY A 68 -1.80 19.68 11.01
N TRP A 69 -1.03 19.16 10.07
CA TRP A 69 -0.78 17.74 9.93
C TRP A 69 0.45 17.28 10.71
N THR A 70 0.33 16.11 11.36
CA THR A 70 1.45 15.37 11.96
C THR A 70 1.52 13.97 11.38
N ALA A 71 2.69 13.34 11.38
CA ALA A 71 2.86 11.96 10.95
C ALA A 71 3.97 11.27 11.74
N GLY A 72 3.83 9.97 11.96
CA GLY A 72 4.89 9.13 12.55
C GLY A 72 6.07 8.98 11.60
N GLN A 73 5.79 8.85 10.30
CA GLN A 73 6.78 8.80 9.22
C GLN A 73 6.29 9.60 8.02
N ALA A 74 7.21 10.30 7.38
CA ALA A 74 6.97 10.97 6.10
C ALA A 74 8.13 10.67 5.15
N SER A 75 7.80 10.35 3.92
CA SER A 75 8.77 10.10 2.87
C SER A 75 8.40 10.83 1.58
N ARG A 76 9.41 11.15 0.80
CA ARG A 76 9.24 11.75 -0.53
C ARG A 76 10.03 10.95 -1.56
N PHE A 77 9.47 10.84 -2.74
CA PHE A 77 10.10 10.20 -3.89
C PHE A 77 10.04 11.12 -5.10
N ASP A 78 11.14 11.21 -5.82
CA ASP A 78 11.21 11.91 -7.10
C ASP A 78 10.71 10.97 -8.21
N LEU A 79 9.58 11.31 -8.81
CA LEU A 79 8.96 10.50 -9.88
C LEU A 79 9.67 10.63 -11.25
N LYS A 80 10.72 11.45 -11.33
CA LYS A 80 11.56 11.56 -12.54
C LYS A 80 12.64 10.49 -12.59
N THR A 81 12.89 9.81 -11.47
CA THR A 81 14.01 8.86 -11.32
C THR A 81 13.57 7.61 -10.60
N ASN A 82 14.34 6.53 -10.76
CA ASN A 82 14.20 5.30 -9.98
C ASN A 82 15.17 5.28 -8.77
N LYS A 83 15.58 6.45 -8.28
CA LYS A 83 16.52 6.53 -7.16
C LYS A 83 15.89 5.94 -5.90
N LEU A 84 16.53 4.92 -5.37
CA LEU A 84 16.12 4.32 -4.11
C LEU A 84 16.46 5.23 -2.93
N ARG A 85 15.77 5.05 -1.83
CA ARG A 85 16.13 5.69 -0.55
C ARG A 85 17.51 5.21 -0.10
N PRO A 86 18.19 5.94 0.78
CA PRO A 86 19.45 5.45 1.39
C PRO A 86 19.26 4.07 2.02
N ALA A 87 20.33 3.30 2.11
CA ALA A 87 20.33 2.01 2.83
C ALA A 87 19.86 2.22 4.27
N ASP A 88 19.12 1.25 4.78
CA ASP A 88 18.56 1.21 6.14
C ASP A 88 17.52 2.31 6.46
N TRP A 89 17.05 3.02 5.43
CA TRP A 89 15.96 3.99 5.57
C TRP A 89 14.62 3.34 5.25
N THR A 90 13.72 3.36 6.25
CA THR A 90 12.31 3.04 6.02
C THR A 90 11.62 4.14 5.21
N SER A 91 10.41 3.86 4.72
CA SER A 91 9.47 4.84 4.18
C SER A 91 8.17 4.79 4.97
N ALA A 92 7.06 5.23 4.39
CA ALA A 92 5.74 4.90 4.93
C ALA A 92 5.46 3.40 4.84
N ASP A 93 6.18 2.68 3.99
CA ASP A 93 6.21 1.22 3.90
C ASP A 93 7.49 0.68 4.57
N ALA A 94 7.39 -0.42 5.32
CA ALA A 94 8.51 -0.95 6.11
C ALA A 94 9.74 -1.31 5.26
N ALA A 95 9.53 -1.75 4.02
CA ALA A 95 10.62 -2.06 3.10
C ALA A 95 11.42 -0.84 2.61
N GLY A 96 11.00 0.38 2.92
CA GLY A 96 11.61 1.59 2.38
C GLY A 96 11.29 1.83 0.90
N LEU A 97 10.24 1.18 0.39
CA LEU A 97 9.72 1.32 -0.97
C LEU A 97 8.59 2.37 -1.01
N PRO A 98 8.30 2.94 -2.18
CA PRO A 98 7.07 3.71 -2.37
C PRO A 98 5.86 2.80 -2.45
N ILE A 99 4.76 3.20 -1.81
CA ILE A 99 3.48 2.48 -1.80
C ILE A 99 2.72 2.73 -3.11
N PHE A 100 2.58 4.01 -3.50
CA PHE A 100 1.72 4.45 -4.60
C PHE A 100 1.95 3.70 -5.93
N PRO A 101 3.19 3.43 -6.40
CA PRO A 101 3.41 2.71 -7.65
C PRO A 101 2.97 1.24 -7.62
N ALA A 102 2.74 0.68 -6.43
CA ALA A 102 2.43 -0.73 -6.24
C ALA A 102 0.98 -1.00 -5.81
N VAL A 103 0.17 0.07 -5.68
CA VAL A 103 -1.25 -0.01 -5.33
C VAL A 103 -2.09 -0.29 -6.57
N VAL A 104 -2.98 -1.28 -6.49
CA VAL A 104 -3.96 -1.60 -7.53
C VAL A 104 -5.01 -0.49 -7.64
N ARG A 105 -5.37 -0.08 -8.86
CA ARG A 105 -6.33 1.01 -9.13
C ARG A 105 -7.51 0.54 -9.96
N TYR A 106 -8.63 1.23 -9.82
CA TYR A 106 -9.85 0.92 -10.55
C TYR A 106 -9.66 0.84 -12.07
N ASP A 107 -8.95 1.79 -12.66
CA ASP A 107 -8.73 1.84 -14.10
C ASP A 107 -7.92 0.63 -14.62
N GLU A 108 -7.04 0.06 -13.80
CA GLU A 108 -6.30 -1.16 -14.10
C GLU A 108 -7.21 -2.39 -14.08
N LEU A 109 -8.07 -2.50 -13.05
CA LEU A 109 -9.07 -3.55 -12.97
C LEU A 109 -10.03 -3.49 -14.17
N LYS A 110 -10.49 -2.29 -14.52
CA LYS A 110 -11.34 -2.06 -15.68
C LYS A 110 -10.66 -2.43 -17.01
N ARG A 111 -9.36 -2.20 -17.14
CA ARG A 111 -8.58 -2.64 -18.31
C ARG A 111 -8.33 -4.14 -18.34
N GLY A 112 -8.56 -4.84 -17.25
CA GLY A 112 -8.40 -6.29 -17.14
C GLY A 112 -6.98 -6.76 -16.91
N ILE A 113 -6.06 -5.87 -16.49
CA ILE A 113 -4.70 -6.22 -16.09
C ILE A 113 -4.08 -5.11 -15.24
N VAL A 114 -3.39 -5.51 -14.16
CA VAL A 114 -2.50 -4.63 -13.38
C VAL A 114 -1.11 -4.68 -14.01
N GLU A 115 -0.65 -3.56 -14.56
CA GLU A 115 0.56 -3.50 -15.38
C GLU A 115 1.81 -3.05 -14.61
N HIS A 116 1.89 -3.36 -13.34
CA HIS A 116 3.06 -3.12 -12.49
C HIS A 116 3.22 -4.22 -11.44
N ALA A 117 4.38 -4.29 -10.80
CA ALA A 117 4.55 -5.12 -9.62
C ALA A 117 3.78 -4.52 -8.44
N MET A 118 3.03 -5.36 -7.73
CA MET A 118 2.24 -4.97 -6.58
C MET A 118 3.06 -5.05 -5.29
N ARG A 119 2.57 -4.46 -4.22
CA ARG A 119 3.07 -4.70 -2.87
C ARG A 119 2.23 -5.78 -2.18
N VAL A 120 2.84 -6.52 -1.29
CA VAL A 120 2.17 -7.50 -0.44
C VAL A 120 2.66 -7.37 0.99
N THR A 121 1.76 -7.50 1.94
CA THR A 121 2.09 -7.72 3.33
C THR A 121 2.09 -9.19 3.67
N VAL A 122 2.97 -9.58 4.60
CA VAL A 122 3.00 -10.93 5.17
C VAL A 122 3.16 -10.81 6.69
N ARG A 123 2.64 -11.79 7.42
CA ARG A 123 2.64 -11.73 8.88
C ARG A 123 4.03 -11.68 9.48
N ARG A 124 4.97 -12.41 8.87
CA ARG A 124 6.32 -12.57 9.42
C ARG A 124 7.37 -12.45 8.32
N THR A 125 8.38 -11.61 8.55
CA THR A 125 9.58 -11.50 7.73
C THR A 125 10.81 -11.73 8.59
N ARG A 126 11.97 -11.97 7.99
CA ARG A 126 13.22 -12.01 8.72
C ARG A 126 13.94 -10.66 8.75
N ARG A 127 14.88 -10.51 9.67
CA ARG A 127 15.77 -9.34 9.81
C ARG A 127 16.74 -9.24 8.62
N ALA A 128 16.19 -8.98 7.45
CA ALA A 128 16.96 -8.80 6.22
C ALA A 128 16.10 -8.14 5.14
N TYR A 129 16.76 -7.50 4.18
CA TYR A 129 16.12 -7.02 2.97
C TYR A 129 16.96 -7.36 1.73
N VAL A 130 16.36 -7.28 0.57
CA VAL A 130 17.00 -7.43 -0.74
C VAL A 130 16.48 -6.31 -1.66
N SER A 131 17.36 -5.84 -2.54
CA SER A 131 16.97 -4.80 -3.52
C SER A 131 15.69 -5.22 -4.28
N PRO A 132 14.74 -4.28 -4.49
CA PRO A 132 14.85 -2.83 -4.31
C PRO A 132 14.58 -2.31 -2.88
N ALA A 133 14.18 -3.16 -1.92
CA ALA A 133 13.97 -2.72 -0.54
C ALA A 133 15.25 -2.12 0.06
N ARG A 134 15.06 -1.26 1.04
CA ARG A 134 16.15 -0.52 1.71
C ARG A 134 16.13 -0.68 3.22
N HIS A 135 15.12 -1.37 3.76
CA HIS A 135 14.93 -1.52 5.19
C HIS A 135 14.21 -2.84 5.52
N PHE A 136 14.31 -3.28 6.75
CA PHE A 136 13.58 -4.40 7.34
C PHE A 136 12.91 -3.98 8.66
N ALA A 137 11.76 -4.55 9.00
CA ALA A 137 11.04 -4.22 10.23
C ALA A 137 11.07 -5.32 11.29
N SER A 138 11.39 -6.55 10.91
CA SER A 138 11.38 -7.70 11.82
C SER A 138 12.73 -7.95 12.48
N GLN A 139 12.71 -8.50 13.68
CA GLN A 139 13.91 -8.98 14.39
C GLN A 139 14.12 -10.50 14.27
N LEU A 140 13.24 -11.20 13.55
CA LEU A 140 13.30 -12.66 13.38
C LEU A 140 14.50 -13.05 12.49
N THR A 141 15.17 -14.14 12.84
CA THR A 141 16.38 -14.61 12.13
C THR A 141 16.16 -15.90 11.34
N ASP A 142 14.97 -16.48 11.40
CA ASP A 142 14.64 -17.71 10.70
C ASP A 142 14.84 -17.54 9.18
N LYS A 143 15.70 -18.37 8.59
CA LYS A 143 16.08 -18.32 7.17
C LYS A 143 14.92 -18.72 6.24
N ASN A 144 13.89 -19.39 6.74
CA ASN A 144 12.71 -19.78 5.97
C ASN A 144 11.71 -18.62 5.83
N LEU A 145 11.85 -17.55 6.60
CA LEU A 145 11.00 -16.36 6.46
C LEU A 145 11.49 -15.49 5.29
N PRO A 146 10.57 -14.85 4.56
CA PRO A 146 10.91 -13.96 3.47
C PRO A 146 11.63 -12.70 3.98
N ARG A 147 12.46 -12.12 3.13
CA ARG A 147 13.07 -10.80 3.34
C ARG A 147 12.16 -9.70 2.78
N MET A 148 12.26 -8.51 3.31
CA MET A 148 11.69 -7.35 2.64
C MET A 148 12.30 -7.19 1.24
N GLY A 149 11.48 -6.86 0.25
CA GLY A 149 11.90 -6.71 -1.14
C GLY A 149 11.98 -8.01 -1.94
N GLU A 150 11.74 -9.18 -1.35
CA GLU A 150 11.64 -10.40 -2.15
C GLU A 150 10.45 -10.31 -3.11
N ARG A 151 10.70 -10.69 -4.37
CA ARG A 151 9.69 -10.67 -5.42
C ARG A 151 9.09 -12.05 -5.62
N ILE A 152 7.78 -12.11 -5.48
CA ILE A 152 6.98 -13.33 -5.64
C ILE A 152 6.15 -13.20 -6.92
N ARG A 153 5.96 -14.29 -7.64
CA ARG A 153 5.13 -14.33 -8.87
C ARG A 153 4.20 -15.51 -8.86
N LEU A 154 2.99 -15.30 -9.38
CA LEU A 154 2.09 -16.38 -9.69
C LEU A 154 2.64 -17.22 -10.87
N LYS A 155 2.64 -18.54 -10.73
CA LYS A 155 3.10 -19.44 -11.79
C LYS A 155 2.21 -19.30 -13.03
N LYS A 156 2.82 -19.24 -14.22
CA LYS A 156 2.11 -19.05 -15.49
C LYS A 156 0.98 -20.07 -15.71
N LYS A 157 1.17 -21.32 -15.28
CA LYS A 157 0.24 -22.44 -15.48
C LYS A 157 -0.99 -22.43 -14.58
N VAL A 158 -1.07 -21.56 -13.58
CA VAL A 158 -2.25 -21.50 -12.70
C VAL A 158 -3.44 -21.03 -13.52
N ASP A 159 -4.54 -21.79 -13.48
CA ASP A 159 -5.79 -21.37 -14.08
C ASP A 159 -6.43 -20.25 -13.24
N ILE A 160 -6.86 -19.20 -13.91
CA ILE A 160 -7.46 -18.03 -13.29
C ILE A 160 -8.85 -17.73 -13.86
N THR A 161 -9.40 -18.60 -14.68
CA THR A 161 -10.69 -18.37 -15.39
C THR A 161 -11.90 -18.41 -14.47
N GLY A 162 -11.78 -19.05 -13.31
CA GLY A 162 -12.86 -19.17 -12.32
C GLY A 162 -13.05 -17.95 -11.41
N PHE A 163 -12.20 -16.94 -11.52
CA PHE A 163 -12.27 -15.72 -10.70
C PHE A 163 -13.04 -14.61 -11.42
N SER A 164 -13.51 -13.59 -10.66
CA SER A 164 -14.08 -12.38 -11.25
C SER A 164 -13.09 -11.66 -12.17
N LEU A 165 -13.59 -10.77 -13.04
CA LEU A 165 -12.73 -10.05 -13.99
C LEU A 165 -11.70 -9.16 -13.29
N GLU A 166 -12.08 -8.58 -12.17
CA GLU A 166 -11.22 -7.74 -11.33
C GLU A 166 -10.09 -8.55 -10.71
N VAL A 167 -10.42 -9.71 -10.12
CA VAL A 167 -9.42 -10.63 -9.56
C VAL A 167 -8.52 -11.19 -10.67
N GLN A 168 -9.08 -11.54 -11.83
CA GLN A 168 -8.26 -11.96 -12.98
C GLN A 168 -7.26 -10.87 -13.42
N ALA A 169 -7.64 -9.58 -13.35
CA ALA A 169 -6.73 -8.47 -13.67
C ALA A 169 -5.52 -8.45 -12.72
N ILE A 170 -5.74 -8.64 -11.42
CA ILE A 170 -4.70 -8.77 -10.40
C ILE A 170 -3.84 -10.00 -10.69
N LEU A 171 -4.44 -11.17 -10.89
CA LEU A 171 -3.73 -12.42 -11.12
C LEU A 171 -2.90 -12.40 -12.41
N LYS A 172 -3.35 -11.71 -13.47
CA LYS A 172 -2.55 -11.46 -14.68
C LYS A 172 -1.32 -10.61 -14.36
N GLY A 173 -1.51 -9.55 -13.56
CA GLY A 173 -0.40 -8.74 -13.04
C GLY A 173 0.59 -9.56 -12.23
N LEU A 174 0.12 -10.41 -11.33
CA LEU A 174 0.97 -11.32 -10.54
C LEU A 174 1.74 -12.31 -11.41
N LYS A 175 1.16 -12.82 -12.50
CA LYS A 175 1.86 -13.66 -13.46
C LYS A 175 2.96 -12.92 -14.22
N LYS A 176 2.73 -11.66 -14.57
CA LYS A 176 3.65 -10.87 -15.42
C LYS A 176 4.69 -10.11 -14.59
N TYR A 177 4.23 -9.38 -13.61
CA TYR A 177 5.06 -8.46 -12.83
C TYR A 177 5.36 -8.96 -11.40
N GLY A 178 4.45 -9.73 -10.82
CA GLY A 178 4.58 -10.23 -9.45
C GLY A 178 4.27 -9.18 -8.39
N MET A 179 4.74 -9.44 -7.18
CA MET A 179 4.58 -8.56 -6.03
C MET A 179 5.84 -8.57 -5.17
N PHE A 180 6.10 -7.47 -4.46
CA PHE A 180 7.21 -7.36 -3.52
C PHE A 180 6.70 -7.48 -2.08
N VAL A 181 7.43 -8.24 -1.26
CA VAL A 181 7.22 -8.23 0.19
C VAL A 181 7.63 -6.85 0.71
N ALA A 182 6.67 -6.06 1.14
CA ALA A 182 6.84 -4.64 1.40
C ALA A 182 6.62 -4.25 2.86
N ASP A 183 5.80 -5.03 3.60
CA ASP A 183 5.54 -4.78 5.00
C ASP A 183 5.14 -6.06 5.76
N ASN A 184 5.10 -5.95 7.09
CA ASN A 184 4.43 -6.92 7.95
C ASN A 184 2.98 -6.48 8.20
N GLY A 185 2.05 -7.42 8.22
CA GLY A 185 0.63 -7.13 8.40
C GLY A 185 -0.24 -8.35 8.19
N ILE A 186 -1.44 -8.15 7.67
CA ILE A 186 -2.33 -9.24 7.26
C ILE A 186 -1.62 -10.07 6.19
N GLU A 187 -1.75 -11.39 6.29
CA GLU A 187 -1.04 -12.31 5.42
C GLU A 187 -1.59 -12.29 4.01
N TRP A 188 -0.68 -12.13 3.03
CA TRP A 188 -0.97 -12.07 1.60
C TRP A 188 -1.89 -10.91 1.17
N ALA A 189 -1.94 -9.83 1.94
CA ALA A 189 -2.77 -8.69 1.59
C ALA A 189 -2.07 -7.80 0.53
N ILE A 190 -2.79 -7.55 -0.56
CA ILE A 190 -2.41 -6.63 -1.64
C ILE A 190 -3.12 -5.30 -1.38
N SER A 191 -2.43 -4.18 -1.57
CA SER A 191 -3.03 -2.87 -1.41
C SER A 191 -3.79 -2.44 -2.64
N VAL A 192 -5.02 -1.98 -2.42
CA VAL A 192 -5.93 -1.46 -3.44
C VAL A 192 -6.26 -0.02 -3.09
N ALA A 193 -6.30 0.86 -4.08
CA ALA A 193 -6.70 2.25 -3.86
C ALA A 193 -8.18 2.33 -3.41
N PRO A 194 -8.52 3.20 -2.47
CA PRO A 194 -9.91 3.40 -2.08
C PRO A 194 -10.68 4.00 -3.26
N ASP A 195 -11.62 3.25 -3.81
CA ASP A 195 -12.48 3.67 -4.91
C ASP A 195 -13.81 2.91 -4.79
N GLU A 196 -14.92 3.64 -4.67
CA GLU A 196 -16.26 3.07 -4.49
C GLU A 196 -16.71 2.17 -5.65
N ARG A 197 -16.05 2.27 -6.79
CA ARG A 197 -16.30 1.44 -7.98
C ARG A 197 -15.61 0.08 -7.93
N ILE A 198 -14.69 -0.12 -7.00
CA ILE A 198 -14.02 -1.41 -6.82
C ILE A 198 -14.90 -2.29 -5.94
N PRO A 199 -15.32 -3.48 -6.42
CA PRO A 199 -16.10 -4.39 -5.61
C PRO A 199 -15.26 -4.92 -4.42
N VAL A 200 -15.94 -5.49 -3.46
CA VAL A 200 -15.29 -6.17 -2.34
C VAL A 200 -14.58 -7.42 -2.86
N LEU A 201 -13.26 -7.48 -2.74
CA LEU A 201 -12.42 -8.53 -3.33
C LEU A 201 -11.87 -9.54 -2.29
N HIS A 202 -12.16 -9.36 -1.01
CA HIS A 202 -11.52 -10.15 0.06
C HIS A 202 -12.19 -11.53 0.31
N GLU A 203 -13.25 -11.83 -0.37
CA GLU A 203 -13.95 -13.12 -0.27
C GLU A 203 -13.65 -14.07 -1.45
N GLU A 204 -12.84 -13.66 -2.41
CA GLU A 204 -12.40 -14.44 -3.56
C GLU A 204 -10.91 -14.86 -3.38
#